data_b88841e15e29ca622a76f9b4b86c8a67
#
_entry.id   b88841e15e29ca622a76f9b4b86c8a67
#
_cell.length_a   1.000
_cell.length_b   1.000
_cell.length_c   1.000
_cell.angle_alpha   90.00
_cell.angle_beta   90.00
_cell.angle_gamma   90.00
#
_symmetry.space_group_name_H-M   'P 1'
#
loop_
_entity.id
_entity.type
_entity.pdbx_description
1 polymer ?
#
loop_
_entity_poly.entity_id
_entity_poly.type
_entity_poly.pdbx_seq_one_letter_code
_entity_poly.pdbx_strand_id
1 'polypeptide(L)'
;MVPALLKWIGNKQRFANTIVNYMPDTFGDYYEPFLGSGAVLAELLMRDSTSMYPHFNYAYGSDVLPFLIDIFNTVKEDPSALTEYYAREIAEYYKDADGQYDIIKNRFNQDHNAFDFCLLSRTCYSGIIRFRKADGYMSTPRGPHKPICPESFEQRVQLWSNLVKKADFVTESFEKAMNKPQCGDLVYCDPPYTHSQSIIYGAQTFDIRQLWDQIAECKDRGVYVMLSINGTRESKRKDISV
;
A
#
# COMPACT_ATOMS: atom_id res chain seq x y z
N MET A 1 7.45 14.97 -1.03
CA MET A 1 7.33 13.50 -0.84
C MET A 1 6.65 13.22 0.50
N VAL A 2 5.52 12.54 0.47
CA VAL A 2 4.74 12.18 1.67
C VAL A 2 5.45 11.06 2.43
N PRO A 3 5.71 11.17 3.75
CA PRO A 3 6.36 10.10 4.51
C PRO A 3 5.45 8.87 4.61
N ALA A 4 6.01 7.67 4.43
CA ALA A 4 5.25 6.42 4.42
C ALA A 4 4.54 6.16 5.76
N LEU A 5 3.26 5.86 5.71
CA LEU A 5 2.47 5.42 6.86
C LEU A 5 2.88 4.01 7.29
N LEU A 6 3.13 3.13 6.33
CA LEU A 6 3.53 1.73 6.52
C LEU A 6 4.92 1.48 5.93
N LYS A 7 5.65 0.51 6.48
CA LYS A 7 6.75 -0.13 5.73
C LYS A 7 6.14 -1.24 4.88
N TRP A 8 6.34 -1.15 3.57
CA TRP A 8 5.75 -2.08 2.61
C TRP A 8 6.76 -2.46 1.53
N ILE A 9 6.87 -3.74 1.22
CA ILE A 9 7.78 -4.21 0.18
C ILE A 9 7.24 -3.77 -1.19
N GLY A 10 8.12 -3.38 -2.12
CA GLY A 10 7.68 -2.85 -3.43
C GLY A 10 7.12 -1.43 -3.38
N ASN A 11 7.13 -0.77 -2.21
CA ASN A 11 6.70 0.60 -2.02
C ASN A 11 7.29 1.54 -3.09
N LYS A 12 6.42 2.28 -3.77
CA LYS A 12 6.78 3.24 -4.84
C LYS A 12 7.14 4.63 -4.33
N GLN A 13 7.34 4.83 -3.03
CA GLN A 13 7.58 6.16 -2.43
C GLN A 13 8.70 6.94 -3.12
N ARG A 14 9.80 6.25 -3.50
CA ARG A 14 10.93 6.90 -4.19
C ARG A 14 10.60 7.33 -5.61
N PHE A 15 9.61 6.72 -6.23
CA PHE A 15 9.20 6.94 -7.61
C PHE A 15 7.85 7.64 -7.71
N ALA A 16 7.12 7.83 -6.60
CA ALA A 16 5.76 8.37 -6.60
C ALA A 16 5.67 9.71 -7.33
N ASN A 17 6.56 10.65 -7.04
CA ASN A 17 6.62 11.93 -7.73
C ASN A 17 6.85 11.78 -9.25
N THR A 18 7.75 10.87 -9.66
CA THR A 18 7.99 10.59 -11.09
C THR A 18 6.76 9.98 -11.73
N ILE A 19 6.12 9.01 -11.07
CA ILE A 19 4.90 8.36 -11.57
C ILE A 19 3.80 9.39 -11.78
N VAL A 20 3.55 10.25 -10.78
CA VAL A 20 2.53 11.31 -10.87
C VAL A 20 2.85 12.33 -11.98
N ASN A 21 4.13 12.57 -12.30
CA ASN A 21 4.52 13.45 -13.44
C ASN A 21 4.17 12.86 -14.82
N TYR A 22 3.95 11.55 -14.93
CA TYR A 22 3.51 10.91 -16.17
C TYR A 22 1.98 10.82 -16.29
N MET A 23 1.23 11.20 -15.26
CA MET A 23 -0.23 11.25 -15.33
C MET A 23 -0.68 12.41 -16.23
N PRO A 24 -1.88 12.33 -16.84
CA PRO A 24 -2.48 13.48 -17.52
C PRO A 24 -2.60 14.66 -16.55
N ASP A 25 -2.53 15.89 -17.08
CA ASP A 25 -2.66 17.12 -16.29
C ASP A 25 -4.00 17.19 -15.55
N THR A 26 -5.05 16.70 -16.21
CA THR A 26 -6.41 16.60 -15.62
C THR A 26 -7.08 15.31 -16.08
N PHE A 27 -7.87 14.70 -15.19
CA PHE A 27 -8.68 13.52 -15.48
C PHE A 27 -9.91 13.51 -14.54
N GLY A 28 -10.80 12.52 -14.70
CA GLY A 28 -11.98 12.35 -13.87
C GLY A 28 -11.63 11.88 -12.46
N ASP A 29 -12.00 10.67 -12.11
CA ASP A 29 -11.63 10.04 -10.84
C ASP A 29 -10.33 9.23 -10.96
N TYR A 30 -9.65 9.03 -9.81
CA TYR A 30 -8.43 8.23 -9.69
C TYR A 30 -8.70 6.89 -9.02
N TYR A 31 -8.18 5.81 -9.60
CA TYR A 31 -8.29 4.46 -9.04
C TYR A 31 -6.93 3.80 -8.88
N GLU A 32 -6.65 3.25 -7.68
CA GLU A 32 -5.43 2.48 -7.38
C GLU A 32 -5.82 1.09 -6.84
N PRO A 33 -6.04 0.07 -7.73
CA PRO A 33 -6.57 -1.26 -7.38
C PRO A 33 -5.54 -2.17 -6.70
N PHE A 34 -4.30 -1.76 -6.58
CA PHE A 34 -3.23 -2.42 -5.86
C PHE A 34 -2.58 -1.42 -4.90
N LEU A 35 -3.36 -0.94 -3.93
CA LEU A 35 -3.00 0.21 -3.09
C LEU A 35 -1.68 0.03 -2.33
N GLY A 36 -1.47 -1.15 -1.74
CA GLY A 36 -0.30 -1.43 -0.92
C GLY A 36 -0.06 -0.33 0.12
N SER A 37 1.08 0.36 0.03
CA SER A 37 1.40 1.48 0.94
C SER A 37 0.70 2.80 0.63
N GLY A 38 -0.04 2.90 -0.47
CA GLY A 38 -0.70 4.12 -0.93
C GLY A 38 0.25 5.26 -1.32
N ALA A 39 1.50 4.94 -1.65
CA ALA A 39 2.53 5.97 -1.86
C ALA A 39 2.25 6.87 -3.06
N VAL A 40 1.69 6.31 -4.15
CA VAL A 40 1.37 7.08 -5.37
C VAL A 40 0.11 7.90 -5.14
N LEU A 41 -0.92 7.32 -4.56
CA LEU A 41 -2.14 8.02 -4.15
C LEU A 41 -1.83 9.20 -3.23
N ALA A 42 -0.98 9.01 -2.21
CA ALA A 42 -0.63 10.09 -1.28
C ALA A 42 0.14 11.24 -1.97
N GLU A 43 1.04 10.92 -2.89
CA GLU A 43 1.77 11.95 -3.67
C GLU A 43 0.83 12.72 -4.59
N LEU A 44 -0.12 12.04 -5.25
CA LEU A 44 -1.14 12.65 -6.08
C LEU A 44 -2.04 13.60 -5.26
N LEU A 45 -2.54 13.12 -4.11
CA LEU A 45 -3.35 13.93 -3.18
C LEU A 45 -2.59 15.14 -2.64
N MET A 46 -1.30 14.98 -2.31
CA MET A 46 -0.45 16.08 -1.86
C MET A 46 -0.30 17.13 -2.96
N ARG A 47 -0.07 16.72 -4.20
CA ARG A 47 0.05 17.64 -5.33
C ARG A 47 -1.27 18.39 -5.56
N ASP A 48 -2.39 17.67 -5.57
CA ASP A 48 -3.72 18.28 -5.74
C ASP A 48 -4.03 19.30 -4.64
N SER A 49 -3.70 18.98 -3.37
CA SER A 49 -3.93 19.87 -2.23
C SER A 49 -3.13 21.17 -2.27
N THR A 50 -2.02 21.20 -3.00
CA THR A 50 -1.15 22.38 -3.17
C THR A 50 -1.38 23.12 -4.48
N SER A 51 -2.22 22.59 -5.37
CA SER A 51 -2.55 23.19 -6.65
C SER A 51 -3.66 24.23 -6.53
N MET A 52 -3.62 25.24 -7.39
CA MET A 52 -4.69 26.23 -7.50
C MET A 52 -5.96 25.65 -8.14
N TYR A 53 -5.80 24.64 -8.99
CA TYR A 53 -6.91 23.94 -9.66
C TYR A 53 -6.81 22.45 -9.40
N PRO A 54 -7.95 21.76 -9.17
CA PRO A 54 -7.95 20.32 -8.95
C PRO A 54 -7.48 19.59 -10.22
N HIS A 55 -6.63 18.56 -10.02
CA HIS A 55 -6.17 17.69 -11.10
C HIS A 55 -7.18 16.58 -11.39
N PHE A 56 -7.98 16.19 -10.41
CA PHE A 56 -8.99 15.12 -10.49
C PHE A 56 -10.13 15.38 -9.51
N ASN A 57 -11.23 14.61 -9.64
CA ASN A 57 -12.41 14.80 -8.79
C ASN A 57 -12.26 14.08 -7.44
N TYR A 58 -12.09 12.75 -7.45
CA TYR A 58 -12.03 11.91 -6.24
C TYR A 58 -11.07 10.74 -6.45
N ALA A 59 -10.58 10.13 -5.36
CA ALA A 59 -9.65 8.99 -5.41
C ALA A 59 -10.26 7.74 -4.75
N TYR A 60 -9.96 6.58 -5.32
CA TYR A 60 -10.38 5.27 -4.81
C TYR A 60 -9.17 4.36 -4.71
N GLY A 61 -8.79 4.00 -3.47
CA GLY A 61 -7.74 3.02 -3.20
C GLY A 61 -8.37 1.68 -2.84
N SER A 62 -7.89 0.60 -3.42
CA SER A 62 -8.35 -0.74 -3.04
C SER A 62 -7.21 -1.76 -2.95
N ASP A 63 -7.43 -2.77 -2.14
CA ASP A 63 -6.52 -3.90 -1.96
C ASP A 63 -7.33 -5.12 -1.51
N VAL A 64 -6.77 -6.30 -1.68
CA VAL A 64 -7.41 -7.56 -1.25
C VAL A 64 -7.26 -7.82 0.26
N LEU A 65 -6.38 -7.07 0.95
CA LEU A 65 -6.09 -7.24 2.37
C LEU A 65 -6.97 -6.34 3.24
N PRO A 66 -7.98 -6.88 3.96
CA PRO A 66 -8.90 -6.07 4.76
C PRO A 66 -8.17 -5.20 5.80
N PHE A 67 -7.28 -5.81 6.58
CA PHE A 67 -6.53 -5.12 7.63
C PHE A 67 -5.60 -4.02 7.09
N LEU A 68 -5.19 -4.07 5.83
CA LEU A 68 -4.45 -2.99 5.18
C LEU A 68 -5.38 -1.81 4.87
N ILE A 69 -6.53 -2.09 4.30
CA ILE A 69 -7.55 -1.09 3.98
C ILE A 69 -8.10 -0.43 5.25
N ASP A 70 -8.32 -1.21 6.30
CA ASP A 70 -8.82 -0.71 7.59
C ASP A 70 -7.86 0.30 8.24
N ILE A 71 -6.53 0.21 7.98
CA ILE A 71 -5.59 1.24 8.43
C ILE A 71 -5.91 2.59 7.76
N PHE A 72 -6.12 2.61 6.45
CA PHE A 72 -6.43 3.86 5.73
C PHE A 72 -7.78 4.42 6.13
N ASN A 73 -8.79 3.57 6.32
CA ASN A 73 -10.09 3.98 6.85
C ASN A 73 -9.97 4.56 8.27
N THR A 74 -9.20 3.90 9.16
CA THR A 74 -8.93 4.43 10.50
C THR A 74 -8.23 5.78 10.45
N VAL A 75 -7.22 5.94 9.58
CA VAL A 75 -6.50 7.23 9.42
C VAL A 75 -7.44 8.33 8.91
N LYS A 76 -8.44 7.98 8.10
CA LYS A 76 -9.44 8.92 7.59
C LYS A 76 -10.47 9.29 8.66
N GLU A 77 -10.98 8.32 9.40
CA GLU A 77 -12.15 8.45 10.28
C GLU A 77 -11.78 8.77 11.74
N ASP A 78 -10.78 8.05 12.29
CA ASP A 78 -10.31 8.20 13.67
C ASP A 78 -8.78 8.05 13.76
N PRO A 79 -8.02 9.05 13.29
CA PRO A 79 -6.56 9.03 13.35
C PRO A 79 -6.01 8.91 14.77
N SER A 80 -6.77 9.39 15.78
CA SER A 80 -6.35 9.36 17.18
C SER A 80 -6.26 7.93 17.70
N ALA A 81 -7.24 7.08 17.39
CA ALA A 81 -7.25 5.68 17.82
C ALA A 81 -5.96 4.95 17.38
N LEU A 82 -5.49 5.18 16.15
CA LEU A 82 -4.28 4.55 15.65
C LEU A 82 -3.01 5.08 16.34
N THR A 83 -2.94 6.39 16.60
CA THR A 83 -1.75 7.01 17.24
C THR A 83 -1.66 6.65 18.72
N GLU A 84 -2.75 6.64 19.46
CA GLU A 84 -2.82 6.21 20.85
C GLU A 84 -2.44 4.73 21.00
N TYR A 85 -2.98 3.88 20.12
CA TYR A 85 -2.60 2.47 20.08
C TYR A 85 -1.09 2.32 19.84
N TYR A 86 -0.55 2.99 18.82
CA TYR A 86 0.88 2.93 18.50
C TYR A 86 1.74 3.39 19.68
N ALA A 87 1.41 4.50 20.31
CA ALA A 87 2.17 5.04 21.46
C ALA A 87 2.20 4.06 22.63
N ARG A 88 1.05 3.46 22.96
CA ARG A 88 0.94 2.46 24.04
C ARG A 88 1.80 1.23 23.76
N GLU A 89 1.66 0.62 22.60
CA GLU A 89 2.37 -0.62 22.25
C GLU A 89 3.89 -0.38 22.09
N ILE A 90 4.31 0.78 21.57
CA ILE A 90 5.74 1.12 21.46
C ILE A 90 6.37 1.38 22.81
N ALA A 91 5.63 1.91 23.79
CA ALA A 91 6.14 2.07 25.15
C ALA A 91 6.49 0.70 25.78
N GLU A 92 5.66 -0.31 25.57
CA GLU A 92 5.94 -1.69 26.02
C GLU A 92 7.06 -2.33 25.17
N TYR A 93 7.07 -2.10 23.86
CA TYR A 93 8.12 -2.59 22.97
C TYR A 93 9.52 -2.07 23.35
N TYR A 94 9.64 -0.86 23.88
CA TYR A 94 10.93 -0.34 24.33
C TYR A 94 11.41 -0.97 25.64
N LYS A 95 10.53 -1.58 26.45
CA LYS A 95 10.89 -2.33 27.65
C LYS A 95 11.35 -3.75 27.31
N ASP A 96 10.62 -4.43 26.43
CA ASP A 96 10.89 -5.78 25.94
C ASP A 96 10.48 -5.90 24.46
N ALA A 97 11.43 -5.69 23.56
CA ALA A 97 11.14 -5.66 22.13
C ALA A 97 10.75 -7.05 21.57
N ASP A 98 11.36 -8.12 22.05
CA ASP A 98 11.08 -9.47 21.56
C ASP A 98 9.75 -9.98 22.10
N GLY A 99 9.53 -9.86 23.40
CA GLY A 99 8.28 -10.28 24.04
C GLY A 99 7.08 -9.50 23.50
N GLN A 100 7.19 -8.17 23.40
CA GLN A 100 6.08 -7.35 22.88
C GLN A 100 5.80 -7.63 21.41
N TYR A 101 6.84 -7.83 20.59
CA TYR A 101 6.66 -8.23 19.19
C TYR A 101 5.88 -9.54 19.06
N ASP A 102 6.22 -10.54 19.86
CA ASP A 102 5.53 -11.85 19.83
C ASP A 102 4.09 -11.75 20.33
N ILE A 103 3.81 -10.92 21.35
CA ILE A 103 2.44 -10.64 21.80
C ILE A 103 1.61 -10.04 20.66
N ILE A 104 2.11 -9.00 20.00
CA ILE A 104 1.41 -8.32 18.91
C ILE A 104 1.21 -9.26 17.72
N LYS A 105 2.25 -10.04 17.35
CA LYS A 105 2.17 -11.02 16.27
C LYS A 105 1.15 -12.12 16.54
N ASN A 106 1.10 -12.64 17.76
CA ASN A 106 0.14 -13.66 18.14
C ASN A 106 -1.29 -13.12 18.13
N ARG A 107 -1.51 -11.91 18.64
CA ARG A 107 -2.80 -11.23 18.62
C ARG A 107 -3.26 -10.99 17.18
N PHE A 108 -2.39 -10.45 16.32
CA PHE A 108 -2.68 -10.28 14.90
C PHE A 108 -3.08 -11.60 14.22
N ASN A 109 -2.38 -12.68 14.51
CA ASN A 109 -2.69 -14.00 13.94
C ASN A 109 -4.00 -14.62 14.46
N GLN A 110 -4.60 -14.07 15.52
CA GLN A 110 -5.91 -14.50 16.03
C GLN A 110 -7.06 -13.74 15.40
N ASP A 111 -6.95 -12.42 15.26
CA ASP A 111 -8.06 -11.55 14.88
C ASP A 111 -7.80 -10.70 13.62
N HIS A 112 -6.56 -10.70 13.10
CA HIS A 112 -6.14 -9.95 11.91
C HIS A 112 -6.47 -8.44 11.97
N ASN A 113 -6.37 -7.83 13.16
CA ASN A 113 -6.71 -6.41 13.32
C ASN A 113 -5.69 -5.47 12.64
N ALA A 114 -6.19 -4.35 12.16
CA ALA A 114 -5.43 -3.36 11.41
C ALA A 114 -4.31 -2.68 12.23
N PHE A 115 -4.54 -2.48 13.53
CA PHE A 115 -3.60 -1.77 14.41
C PHE A 115 -2.34 -2.58 14.65
N ASP A 116 -2.50 -3.87 14.96
CA ASP A 116 -1.39 -4.81 15.08
C ASP A 116 -0.63 -4.92 13.76
N PHE A 117 -1.36 -5.01 12.63
CA PHE A 117 -0.74 -5.06 11.32
C PHE A 117 0.11 -3.82 11.01
N CYS A 118 -0.39 -2.63 11.33
CA CYS A 118 0.35 -1.39 11.18
C CYS A 118 1.67 -1.43 11.94
N LEU A 119 1.64 -1.86 13.20
CA LEU A 119 2.83 -1.95 14.05
C LEU A 119 3.80 -3.04 13.56
N LEU A 120 3.29 -4.23 13.21
CA LEU A 120 4.08 -5.33 12.66
C LEU A 120 4.79 -4.91 11.36
N SER A 121 4.13 -4.17 10.48
CA SER A 121 4.76 -3.68 9.25
C SER A 121 6.00 -2.84 9.53
N ARG A 122 6.04 -2.15 10.67
CA ARG A 122 7.14 -1.25 11.07
C ARG A 122 8.20 -1.90 11.93
N THR A 123 7.89 -3.02 12.57
CA THR A 123 8.76 -3.72 13.52
C THR A 123 9.30 -5.05 13.02
N CYS A 124 8.67 -5.66 12.01
CA CYS A 124 9.11 -6.93 11.45
C CYS A 124 10.41 -6.78 10.62
N TYR A 125 11.08 -7.90 10.40
CA TYR A 125 12.34 -7.97 9.65
C TYR A 125 12.18 -7.39 8.23
N SER A 126 12.97 -6.36 7.93
CA SER A 126 12.99 -5.64 6.64
C SER A 126 11.63 -5.06 6.21
N GLY A 127 10.62 -5.00 7.07
CA GLY A 127 9.26 -4.60 6.69
C GLY A 127 8.59 -5.58 5.73
N ILE A 128 9.05 -6.84 5.69
CA ILE A 128 8.52 -7.88 4.80
C ILE A 128 7.52 -8.74 5.59
N ILE A 129 6.25 -8.56 5.35
CA ILE A 129 5.20 -9.39 5.96
C ILE A 129 4.99 -10.62 5.09
N ARG A 130 5.12 -11.80 5.71
CA ARG A 130 4.95 -13.10 5.05
C ARG A 130 3.89 -13.91 5.74
N PHE A 131 2.95 -14.42 4.95
CA PHE A 131 1.92 -15.33 5.38
C PHE A 131 2.24 -16.76 4.95
N ARG A 132 2.10 -17.73 5.84
CA ARG A 132 2.24 -19.15 5.50
C ARG A 132 1.09 -19.58 4.59
N LYS A 133 1.38 -20.34 3.55
CA LYS A 133 0.35 -20.85 2.61
C LYS A 133 -0.64 -21.81 3.27
N ALA A 134 -0.17 -22.56 4.27
CA ALA A 134 -0.97 -23.62 4.90
C ALA A 134 -2.14 -23.07 5.73
N ASP A 135 -1.95 -21.96 6.42
CA ASP A 135 -2.87 -21.47 7.45
C ASP A 135 -2.98 -19.93 7.51
N GLY A 136 -2.31 -19.21 6.62
CA GLY A 136 -2.33 -17.74 6.62
C GLY A 136 -1.61 -17.09 7.80
N TYR A 137 -0.87 -17.85 8.62
CA TYR A 137 -0.16 -17.32 9.77
C TYR A 137 0.96 -16.35 9.36
N MET A 138 0.96 -15.15 9.92
CA MET A 138 2.03 -14.16 9.77
C MET A 138 3.28 -14.65 10.49
N SER A 139 4.33 -15.01 9.74
CA SER A 139 5.48 -15.74 10.25
C SER A 139 6.78 -14.94 10.31
N THR A 140 6.78 -13.70 9.86
CA THR A 140 8.00 -12.87 9.82
C THR A 140 8.51 -12.61 11.25
N PRO A 141 9.82 -12.77 11.51
CA PRO A 141 10.40 -12.44 12.81
C PRO A 141 10.53 -10.91 13.00
N ARG A 142 10.80 -10.50 14.24
CA ARG A 142 11.14 -9.12 14.57
C ARG A 142 12.38 -8.65 13.79
N GLY A 143 12.35 -7.39 13.38
CA GLY A 143 13.51 -6.72 12.76
C GLY A 143 14.47 -6.13 13.80
N PRO A 144 15.74 -5.88 13.42
CA PRO A 144 16.77 -5.33 14.32
C PRO A 144 16.59 -3.83 14.58
N HIS A 145 15.83 -3.12 13.73
CA HIS A 145 15.72 -1.67 13.81
C HIS A 145 14.63 -1.22 14.78
N LYS A 146 14.92 -0.15 15.50
CA LYS A 146 13.92 0.51 16.33
C LYS A 146 12.82 1.11 15.44
N PRO A 147 11.54 0.98 15.84
CA PRO A 147 10.45 1.72 15.21
C PRO A 147 10.63 3.23 15.41
N ILE A 148 9.93 4.04 14.63
CA ILE A 148 9.93 5.49 14.84
C ILE A 148 9.24 5.83 16.16
N CYS A 149 9.60 6.96 16.77
CA CYS A 149 8.96 7.39 18.00
C CYS A 149 7.47 7.75 17.79
N PRO A 150 6.65 7.67 18.83
CA PRO A 150 5.22 7.96 18.76
C PRO A 150 4.90 9.32 18.14
N GLU A 151 5.64 10.36 18.50
CA GLU A 151 5.43 11.72 17.98
C GLU A 151 5.65 11.81 16.47
N SER A 152 6.70 11.14 15.96
CA SER A 152 6.95 11.07 14.52
C SER A 152 5.89 10.23 13.78
N PHE A 153 5.33 9.24 14.43
CA PHE A 153 4.23 8.45 13.86
C PHE A 153 2.95 9.28 13.82
N GLU A 154 2.62 9.96 14.91
CA GLU A 154 1.46 10.86 15.00
C GLU A 154 1.50 11.93 13.90
N GLN A 155 2.63 12.61 13.71
CA GLN A 155 2.80 13.60 12.64
C GLN A 155 2.50 13.00 11.25
N ARG A 156 2.91 11.75 11.00
CA ARG A 156 2.59 11.07 9.73
C ARG A 156 1.09 10.78 9.61
N VAL A 157 0.49 10.25 10.66
CA VAL A 157 -0.94 9.95 10.68
C VAL A 157 -1.78 11.21 10.46
N GLN A 158 -1.43 12.33 11.10
CA GLN A 158 -2.11 13.60 10.92
C GLN A 158 -1.98 14.13 9.49
N LEU A 159 -0.77 14.05 8.91
CA LEU A 159 -0.57 14.42 7.50
C LEU A 159 -1.46 13.57 6.57
N TRP A 160 -1.44 12.25 6.75
CA TRP A 160 -2.24 11.33 5.95
C TRP A 160 -3.74 11.57 6.14
N SER A 161 -4.22 11.76 7.38
CA SER A 161 -5.62 12.06 7.66
C SER A 161 -6.12 13.29 6.91
N ASN A 162 -5.27 14.32 6.79
CA ASN A 162 -5.63 15.52 6.03
C ASN A 162 -5.67 15.25 4.52
N LEU A 163 -4.75 14.44 4.00
CA LEU A 163 -4.67 14.14 2.57
C LEU A 163 -5.83 13.24 2.11
N VAL A 164 -6.15 12.19 2.86
CA VAL A 164 -7.10 11.16 2.43
C VAL A 164 -8.58 11.58 2.53
N LYS A 165 -8.88 12.82 2.89
CA LYS A 165 -10.26 13.35 2.91
C LYS A 165 -10.95 13.29 1.54
N LYS A 166 -10.16 13.33 0.47
CA LYS A 166 -10.60 13.26 -0.93
C LYS A 166 -10.40 11.84 -1.50
N ALA A 167 -10.41 10.81 -0.65
CA ALA A 167 -10.22 9.43 -1.05
C ALA A 167 -11.11 8.47 -0.26
N ASP A 168 -11.54 7.37 -0.90
CA ASP A 168 -12.19 6.24 -0.25
C ASP A 168 -11.35 4.97 -0.40
N PHE A 169 -11.44 4.08 0.59
CA PHE A 169 -10.68 2.85 0.64
C PHE A 169 -11.60 1.64 0.78
N VAL A 170 -11.44 0.66 -0.11
CA VAL A 170 -12.34 -0.51 -0.18
C VAL A 170 -11.54 -1.80 -0.28
N THR A 171 -11.92 -2.79 0.53
CA THR A 171 -11.39 -4.16 0.38
C THR A 171 -12.09 -4.84 -0.78
N GLU A 172 -11.38 -4.99 -1.89
CA GLU A 172 -11.90 -5.66 -3.09
C GLU A 172 -10.77 -6.14 -4.00
N SER A 173 -11.09 -7.02 -4.92
CA SER A 173 -10.14 -7.45 -5.95
C SER A 173 -9.96 -6.39 -7.03
N PHE A 174 -8.82 -6.44 -7.73
CA PHE A 174 -8.53 -5.49 -8.81
C PHE A 174 -9.56 -5.56 -9.95
N GLU A 175 -10.12 -6.73 -10.23
CA GLU A 175 -11.17 -6.89 -11.25
C GLU A 175 -12.41 -6.07 -10.89
N LYS A 176 -12.85 -6.12 -9.62
CA LYS A 176 -13.98 -5.32 -9.15
C LYS A 176 -13.66 -3.83 -9.18
N ALA A 177 -12.45 -3.45 -8.75
CA ALA A 177 -12.01 -2.06 -8.75
C ALA A 177 -11.94 -1.49 -10.17
N MET A 178 -11.37 -2.24 -11.14
CA MET A 178 -11.19 -1.81 -12.52
C MET A 178 -12.47 -1.81 -13.36
N ASN A 179 -13.55 -2.39 -12.87
CA ASN A 179 -14.86 -2.32 -13.52
C ASN A 179 -15.62 -1.00 -13.24
N LYS A 180 -15.18 -0.20 -12.27
CA LYS A 180 -15.87 1.04 -11.85
C LYS A 180 -15.52 2.27 -12.69
N PRO A 181 -14.24 2.46 -13.12
CA PRO A 181 -13.82 3.64 -13.85
C PRO A 181 -14.61 3.88 -15.13
N GLN A 182 -14.88 5.17 -15.40
CA GLN A 182 -15.61 5.64 -16.58
C GLN A 182 -14.68 6.39 -17.54
N CYS A 183 -15.19 6.77 -18.71
CA CYS A 183 -14.42 7.54 -19.70
C CYS A 183 -13.81 8.80 -19.06
N GLY A 184 -12.51 8.97 -19.24
CA GLY A 184 -11.76 10.09 -18.71
C GLY A 184 -11.18 9.89 -17.31
N ASP A 185 -11.51 8.79 -16.61
CA ASP A 185 -10.87 8.43 -15.34
C ASP A 185 -9.46 7.87 -15.55
N LEU A 186 -8.67 7.80 -14.45
CA LEU A 186 -7.32 7.26 -14.45
C LEU A 186 -7.21 6.07 -13.48
N VAL A 187 -6.71 4.94 -13.99
CA VAL A 187 -6.33 3.77 -13.18
C VAL A 187 -4.81 3.64 -13.14
N TYR A 188 -4.24 3.51 -11.93
CA TYR A 188 -2.83 3.18 -11.73
C TYR A 188 -2.69 1.78 -11.15
N CYS A 189 -2.00 0.90 -11.87
CA CYS A 189 -1.75 -0.49 -11.48
C CYS A 189 -0.29 -0.70 -11.06
N ASP A 190 -0.08 -1.25 -9.87
CA ASP A 190 1.21 -1.72 -9.36
C ASP A 190 1.08 -3.17 -8.83
N PRO A 191 0.85 -4.15 -9.72
CA PRO A 191 0.54 -5.52 -9.35
C PRO A 191 1.75 -6.25 -8.74
N PRO A 192 1.56 -7.36 -8.02
CA PRO A 192 2.65 -8.23 -7.58
C PRO A 192 3.34 -8.88 -8.80
N TYR A 193 4.65 -8.65 -8.97
CA TYR A 193 5.40 -9.02 -10.18
C TYR A 193 5.87 -10.47 -10.26
N THR A 194 5.85 -11.22 -9.17
CA THR A 194 6.33 -12.60 -9.12
C THR A 194 5.47 -13.47 -8.22
N HIS A 195 5.49 -14.79 -8.47
CA HIS A 195 4.86 -15.76 -7.57
C HIS A 195 5.33 -15.64 -6.11
N SER A 196 6.57 -15.22 -5.87
CA SER A 196 7.07 -14.99 -4.52
C SER A 196 6.45 -13.75 -3.86
N GLN A 197 6.11 -12.73 -4.62
CA GLN A 197 5.42 -11.54 -4.11
C GLN A 197 3.95 -11.83 -3.82
N SER A 198 3.27 -12.63 -4.64
CA SER A 198 1.89 -13.05 -4.36
C SER A 198 1.75 -13.81 -3.03
N ILE A 199 2.79 -14.57 -2.64
CA ILE A 199 2.85 -15.26 -1.34
C ILE A 199 3.05 -14.26 -0.18
N ILE A 200 3.86 -13.22 -0.42
CA ILE A 200 4.17 -12.18 0.57
C ILE A 200 2.93 -11.34 0.87
N TYR A 201 2.12 -11.04 -0.15
CA TYR A 201 0.95 -10.17 -0.02
C TYR A 201 -0.38 -10.91 0.18
N GLY A 202 -0.37 -12.24 0.35
CA GLY A 202 -1.63 -13.01 0.43
C GLY A 202 -2.40 -13.07 -0.90
N ALA A 203 -1.91 -12.44 -1.96
CA ALA A 203 -2.52 -12.42 -3.30
C ALA A 203 -2.21 -13.73 -4.06
N GLN A 204 -2.52 -14.88 -3.48
CA GLN A 204 -2.18 -16.20 -4.03
C GLN A 204 -2.90 -16.51 -5.35
N THR A 205 -3.92 -15.74 -5.69
CA THR A 205 -4.78 -15.93 -6.86
C THR A 205 -4.54 -14.93 -7.99
N PHE A 206 -3.53 -14.04 -7.87
CA PHE A 206 -3.26 -13.04 -8.90
C PHE A 206 -2.87 -13.71 -10.23
N ASP A 207 -3.62 -13.44 -11.29
CA ASP A 207 -3.32 -13.84 -12.68
C ASP A 207 -3.07 -12.59 -13.53
N ILE A 208 -1.88 -12.50 -14.09
CA ILE A 208 -1.46 -11.40 -14.97
C ILE A 208 -2.30 -11.32 -16.26
N ARG A 209 -2.85 -12.43 -16.73
CA ARG A 209 -3.71 -12.45 -17.93
C ARG A 209 -5.02 -11.72 -17.66
N GLN A 210 -5.63 -11.97 -16.51
CA GLN A 210 -6.83 -11.23 -16.08
C GLN A 210 -6.58 -9.73 -15.96
N LEU A 211 -5.38 -9.32 -15.51
CA LEU A 211 -5.02 -7.91 -15.48
C LEU A 211 -4.94 -7.33 -16.91
N TRP A 212 -4.37 -8.04 -17.87
CA TRP A 212 -4.33 -7.57 -19.25
C TRP A 212 -5.72 -7.43 -19.86
N ASP A 213 -6.63 -8.36 -19.58
CA ASP A 213 -8.03 -8.29 -20.02
C ASP A 213 -8.72 -7.06 -19.41
N GLN A 214 -8.56 -6.82 -18.10
CA GLN A 214 -9.12 -5.64 -17.43
C GLN A 214 -8.53 -4.32 -17.98
N ILE A 215 -7.24 -4.27 -18.30
CA ILE A 215 -6.61 -3.10 -18.93
C ILE A 215 -7.22 -2.84 -20.32
N ALA A 216 -7.45 -3.89 -21.11
CA ALA A 216 -8.09 -3.76 -22.42
C ALA A 216 -9.50 -3.21 -22.29
N GLU A 217 -10.31 -3.75 -21.39
CA GLU A 217 -11.68 -3.28 -21.11
C GLU A 217 -11.70 -1.82 -20.62
N CYS A 218 -10.76 -1.41 -19.75
CA CYS A 218 -10.62 -0.02 -19.33
C CYS A 218 -10.36 0.91 -20.55
N LYS A 219 -9.42 0.53 -21.42
CA LYS A 219 -9.10 1.29 -22.63
C LYS A 219 -10.29 1.43 -23.56
N ASP A 220 -11.06 0.34 -23.74
CA ASP A 220 -12.26 0.35 -24.60
C ASP A 220 -13.35 1.31 -24.05
N ARG A 221 -13.39 1.49 -22.73
CA ARG A 221 -14.27 2.48 -22.06
C ARG A 221 -13.70 3.91 -22.09
N GLY A 222 -12.50 4.14 -22.63
CA GLY A 222 -11.87 5.47 -22.66
C GLY A 222 -11.23 5.88 -21.33
N VAL A 223 -10.86 4.91 -20.49
CA VAL A 223 -10.16 5.10 -19.22
C VAL A 223 -8.65 5.17 -19.47
N TYR A 224 -7.95 6.11 -18.83
CA TYR A 224 -6.49 6.14 -18.83
C TYR A 224 -5.96 5.06 -17.91
N VAL A 225 -4.99 4.27 -18.38
CA VAL A 225 -4.37 3.23 -17.57
C VAL A 225 -2.85 3.41 -17.53
N MET A 226 -2.31 3.46 -16.32
CA MET A 226 -0.86 3.45 -16.08
C MET A 226 -0.49 2.16 -15.35
N LEU A 227 0.58 1.49 -15.81
CA LEU A 227 1.06 0.24 -15.24
C LEU A 227 2.55 0.37 -14.88
N SER A 228 2.87 0.13 -13.61
CA SER A 228 4.25 -0.10 -13.19
C SER A 228 4.65 -1.54 -13.49
N ILE A 229 5.79 -1.73 -14.13
CA ILE A 229 6.39 -3.05 -14.39
C ILE A 229 7.84 -3.02 -13.90
N ASN A 230 8.27 -4.05 -13.18
CA ASN A 230 9.69 -4.21 -12.89
C ASN A 230 10.42 -4.51 -14.20
N GLY A 231 11.35 -3.64 -14.59
CA GLY A 231 12.28 -3.94 -15.67
C GLY A 231 13.06 -5.22 -15.33
N THR A 232 13.32 -6.04 -16.33
CA THR A 232 14.26 -7.16 -16.21
C THR A 232 15.60 -6.60 -15.75
N ARG A 233 16.14 -7.09 -14.62
CA ARG A 233 17.56 -6.93 -14.35
C ARG A 233 18.27 -7.57 -15.54
N GLU A 234 18.97 -6.78 -16.36
CA GLU A 234 20.01 -7.33 -17.23
C GLU A 234 20.95 -8.12 -16.33
N SER A 235 20.82 -9.44 -16.33
CA SER A 235 21.89 -10.28 -15.84
C SER A 235 23.04 -9.98 -16.77
N LYS A 236 24.15 -9.46 -16.26
CA LYS A 236 25.43 -9.49 -16.93
C LYS A 236 25.79 -10.97 -17.09
N ARG A 237 25.15 -11.66 -18.02
CA ARG A 237 25.69 -12.89 -18.59
C ARG A 237 26.94 -12.45 -19.34
N LYS A 238 28.09 -12.76 -18.77
CA LYS A 238 29.30 -12.86 -19.57
C LYS A 238 28.98 -13.81 -20.70
N ASP A 239 28.92 -13.29 -21.91
CA ASP A 239 28.96 -14.09 -23.11
C ASP A 239 30.27 -14.90 -23.08
N ILE A 240 30.15 -16.17 -22.73
CA ILE A 240 31.20 -17.13 -23.00
C ILE A 240 30.98 -17.53 -24.46
N SER A 241 31.59 -16.79 -25.37
CA SER A 241 31.77 -17.23 -26.75
C SER A 241 32.73 -18.42 -26.74
N VAL A 242 32.24 -19.56 -27.15
CA VAL A 242 33.04 -20.70 -27.59
C VAL A 242 33.39 -20.51 -29.04
#